data_d3fb8fc0ab0fc8407173642755c91e22
#
_entry.id   d3fb8fc0ab0fc8407173642755c91e22
#
_cell.length_a   1.000
_cell.length_b   1.000
_cell.length_c   1.000
_cell.angle_alpha   90.00
_cell.angle_beta   90.00
_cell.angle_gamma   90.00
#
_symmetry.space_group_name_H-M   'P 1'
#
loop_
_entity.id
_entity.type
_entity.pdbx_description
1 polymer ?
#
loop_
_entity_poly.entity_id
_entity_poly.type
_entity_poly.pdbx_seq_one_letter_code
_entity_poly.pdbx_strand_id
1 'polypeptide(L)'
;MYEAEFDGDRLVSLTPRLPGIPEVVEKRTVADLATWPYPKNQLVPLTEVVHDRLNVEVFRGCTRGCRFCQAGMITRPVRERPADQVRTMVTEGLRRTGYDEVALTSLSTADFSGIEKVVATAVADDVCGQVSVSLPSLRVDAFTVGIAAEIQKARRTGLTFAPEAGSWRLRQVINKLINEEDLYGAVGSAFSQGWRRAKLYFLTGLPTETDEDTLAILELARKCIDVGCEHHRSPSVTISLGGFVPKPFTPFQWFGQNTETELRRKIGLLRDGLRSGGKTFNGVKLKWHDARASVVEGLFSRGDRRLGAVIEDVWRNGGVFQEWSEHFDISLWENALARNGLSLDWYVYRHRTHDEVLPWDHLSAGLHKDFLWQDWRDALDEVGLEDCRWTPCYDCGACTGYGIEHIVASAVPPAGGSQGTGQASGNNAVPVTLSTGPRVPAGAGS
;
A
#
# COMPACT_ATOMS: atom_id res chain seq x y z
N MET A 1 -26.79 11.45 -8.42
CA MET A 1 -26.66 10.94 -9.80
C MET A 1 -27.15 9.48 -9.92
N TYR A 2 -26.90 8.63 -8.95
CA TYR A 2 -27.40 7.24 -8.93
C TYR A 2 -28.47 7.07 -7.87
N GLU A 3 -29.46 6.26 -8.17
CA GLU A 3 -30.45 5.75 -7.24
C GLU A 3 -29.97 4.40 -6.70
N ALA A 4 -30.09 4.22 -5.38
CA ALA A 4 -29.76 2.98 -4.72
C ALA A 4 -31.04 2.32 -4.24
N GLU A 5 -31.22 1.06 -4.58
CA GLU A 5 -32.34 0.24 -4.14
C GLU A 5 -31.84 -0.77 -3.11
N PHE A 6 -32.61 -0.94 -2.02
CA PHE A 6 -32.25 -1.82 -0.93
C PHE A 6 -33.37 -2.83 -0.65
N ASP A 7 -33.01 -4.06 -0.35
CA ASP A 7 -33.84 -5.07 0.25
C ASP A 7 -33.35 -5.30 1.69
N GLY A 8 -34.05 -4.73 2.66
CA GLY A 8 -33.54 -4.60 4.01
C GLY A 8 -32.23 -3.80 4.05
N ASP A 9 -31.18 -4.40 4.59
CA ASP A 9 -29.85 -3.79 4.61
C ASP A 9 -29.04 -4.01 3.31
N ARG A 10 -29.46 -4.99 2.49
CA ARG A 10 -28.74 -5.38 1.27
C ARG A 10 -28.99 -4.37 0.15
N LEU A 11 -27.90 -3.84 -0.42
CA LEU A 11 -27.94 -3.09 -1.66
C LEU A 11 -28.25 -4.05 -2.82
N VAL A 12 -29.33 -3.77 -3.58
CA VAL A 12 -29.78 -4.60 -4.70
C VAL A 12 -29.35 -4.00 -6.03
N SER A 13 -29.45 -2.68 -6.18
CA SER A 13 -29.09 -2.01 -7.41
C SER A 13 -28.59 -0.58 -7.20
N LEU A 14 -27.78 -0.12 -8.17
CA LEU A 14 -27.35 1.28 -8.32
C LEU A 14 -27.60 1.69 -9.75
N THR A 15 -28.63 2.50 -10.00
CA THR A 15 -29.05 2.89 -11.35
C THR A 15 -28.87 4.39 -11.61
N PRO A 16 -28.45 4.82 -12.81
CA PRO A 16 -28.41 6.23 -13.17
C PRO A 16 -29.78 6.88 -13.12
N ARG A 17 -29.87 8.06 -12.49
CA ARG A 17 -31.15 8.81 -12.38
C ARG A 17 -31.52 9.64 -13.61
N LEU A 18 -30.54 9.99 -14.44
CA LEU A 18 -30.71 10.89 -15.56
C LEU A 18 -30.09 10.28 -16.83
N PRO A 19 -30.70 10.54 -18.01
CA PRO A 19 -30.11 10.17 -19.28
C PRO A 19 -28.68 10.75 -19.43
N GLY A 20 -27.76 9.97 -20.01
CA GLY A 20 -26.39 10.39 -20.23
C GLY A 20 -25.43 10.17 -19.05
N ILE A 21 -25.94 9.74 -17.88
CA ILE A 21 -25.08 9.26 -16.80
C ILE A 21 -24.69 7.81 -17.13
N PRO A 22 -23.38 7.46 -17.15
CA PRO A 22 -22.95 6.10 -17.43
C PRO A 22 -23.37 5.15 -16.30
N GLU A 23 -23.67 3.91 -16.60
CA GLU A 23 -23.93 2.87 -15.60
C GLU A 23 -22.69 2.62 -14.72
N VAL A 24 -21.52 2.64 -15.35
CA VAL A 24 -20.23 2.49 -14.67
C VAL A 24 -19.35 3.71 -14.96
N VAL A 25 -18.83 4.31 -13.90
CA VAL A 25 -17.88 5.44 -13.98
C VAL A 25 -16.45 4.89 -14.01
N GLU A 26 -15.80 5.04 -15.13
CA GLU A 26 -14.39 4.62 -15.27
C GLU A 26 -13.42 5.66 -14.73
N LYS A 27 -12.37 5.20 -14.04
CA LYS A 27 -11.28 6.06 -13.61
C LYS A 27 -10.55 6.69 -14.81
N ARG A 28 -10.06 7.89 -14.66
CA ARG A 28 -9.12 8.50 -15.61
C ARG A 28 -7.71 8.00 -15.36
N THR A 29 -7.06 7.54 -16.44
CA THR A 29 -5.68 7.04 -16.37
C THR A 29 -4.79 7.84 -17.31
N VAL A 30 -3.73 8.45 -16.77
CA VAL A 30 -2.68 9.09 -17.58
C VAL A 30 -1.78 7.99 -18.11
N ALA A 31 -1.72 7.81 -19.42
CA ALA A 31 -0.95 6.74 -20.05
C ALA A 31 0.56 6.98 -19.92
N ASP A 32 1.03 8.19 -20.17
CA ASP A 32 2.45 8.56 -20.10
C ASP A 32 2.67 9.73 -19.12
N LEU A 33 3.37 9.45 -18.02
CA LEU A 33 3.71 10.47 -17.03
C LEU A 33 4.78 11.45 -17.52
N ALA A 34 5.62 11.07 -18.50
CA ALA A 34 6.67 11.93 -19.01
C ALA A 34 6.10 13.21 -19.67
N THR A 35 4.94 13.06 -20.33
CA THR A 35 4.25 14.17 -21.00
C THR A 35 3.31 14.95 -20.07
N TRP A 36 3.02 14.42 -18.88
CA TRP A 36 2.09 15.05 -17.97
C TRP A 36 2.76 16.18 -17.19
N PRO A 37 2.13 17.37 -17.12
CA PRO A 37 2.71 18.52 -16.43
C PRO A 37 2.87 18.25 -14.92
N TYR A 38 3.90 18.84 -14.35
CA TYR A 38 4.17 18.82 -12.91
C TYR A 38 4.42 20.29 -12.43
N PRO A 39 4.22 20.56 -11.12
CA PRO A 39 4.48 21.88 -10.57
C PRO A 39 5.96 22.24 -10.65
N LYS A 40 6.31 23.23 -11.51
CA LYS A 40 7.70 23.72 -11.64
C LYS A 40 8.06 24.75 -10.59
N ASN A 41 7.06 25.49 -10.10
CA ASN A 41 7.20 26.51 -9.09
C ASN A 41 6.29 26.13 -7.91
N GLN A 42 6.79 25.28 -7.03
CA GLN A 42 6.03 24.89 -5.85
C GLN A 42 5.95 26.06 -4.87
N LEU A 43 4.80 26.23 -4.25
CA LEU A 43 4.64 27.20 -3.16
C LEU A 43 5.34 26.63 -1.92
N VAL A 44 6.23 27.44 -1.33
CA VAL A 44 6.89 27.11 -0.08
C VAL A 44 6.15 27.82 1.04
N PRO A 45 5.55 27.09 2.00
CA PRO A 45 4.83 27.72 3.10
C PRO A 45 5.79 28.44 4.06
N LEU A 46 5.33 29.56 4.62
CA LEU A 46 6.08 30.30 5.66
C LEU A 46 5.82 29.76 7.07
N THR A 47 4.89 28.84 7.22
CA THR A 47 4.57 28.16 8.50
C THR A 47 5.14 26.75 8.49
N GLU A 48 5.35 26.17 9.68
CA GLU A 48 5.75 24.78 9.80
C GLU A 48 4.68 23.85 9.24
N VAL A 49 5.10 22.90 8.40
CA VAL A 49 4.26 21.88 7.80
C VAL A 49 4.86 20.49 8.03
N VAL A 50 4.01 19.48 8.02
CA VAL A 50 4.43 18.09 8.29
C VAL A 50 5.42 17.57 7.23
N HIS A 51 5.28 18.01 5.98
CA HIS A 51 6.11 17.60 4.84
C HIS A 51 6.86 18.79 4.26
N ASP A 52 7.79 19.36 5.03
CA ASP A 52 8.62 20.50 4.62
C ASP A 52 9.78 20.04 3.73
N ARG A 53 9.45 19.66 2.49
CA ARG A 53 10.40 19.09 1.52
C ARG A 53 9.86 19.13 0.09
N LEU A 54 10.78 19.05 -0.88
CA LEU A 54 10.43 18.85 -2.28
C LEU A 54 9.93 17.41 -2.49
N ASN A 55 8.72 17.24 -3.03
CA ASN A 55 8.20 15.92 -3.43
C ASN A 55 8.27 15.75 -4.94
N VAL A 56 8.88 14.67 -5.41
CA VAL A 56 8.99 14.31 -6.82
C VAL A 56 8.43 12.91 -7.05
N GLU A 57 7.31 12.82 -7.78
CA GLU A 57 6.73 11.55 -8.19
C GLU A 57 7.58 10.92 -9.30
N VAL A 58 8.19 9.77 -9.02
CA VAL A 58 9.08 9.09 -9.97
C VAL A 58 8.34 8.12 -10.87
N PHE A 59 7.30 7.45 -10.35
CA PHE A 59 6.38 6.62 -11.11
C PHE A 59 5.04 6.47 -10.40
N ARG A 60 4.04 6.03 -11.14
CA ARG A 60 2.70 5.72 -10.65
C ARG A 60 2.33 4.29 -11.00
N GLY A 61 1.54 3.66 -10.12
CA GLY A 61 1.14 2.26 -10.23
C GLY A 61 2.02 1.33 -9.41
N CYS A 62 1.54 0.08 -9.25
CA CYS A 62 2.27 -0.99 -8.60
C CYS A 62 1.77 -2.34 -9.13
N THR A 63 2.68 -3.26 -9.40
CA THR A 63 2.37 -4.57 -9.96
C THR A 63 2.57 -5.71 -8.98
N ARG A 64 3.01 -5.40 -7.75
CA ARG A 64 3.35 -6.40 -6.73
C ARG A 64 2.18 -7.25 -6.26
N GLY A 65 0.95 -6.82 -6.48
CA GLY A 65 -0.24 -7.63 -6.23
C GLY A 65 -0.59 -7.85 -4.77
N CYS A 66 -0.08 -7.05 -3.82
CA CYS A 66 -0.47 -7.18 -2.41
C CYS A 66 -1.99 -7.10 -2.27
N ARG A 67 -2.62 -8.18 -1.79
CA ARG A 67 -4.09 -8.39 -1.80
C ARG A 67 -4.88 -7.47 -0.88
N PHE A 68 -4.21 -6.82 0.06
CA PHE A 68 -4.80 -5.82 0.95
C PHE A 68 -4.69 -4.39 0.41
N CYS A 69 -3.83 -4.14 -0.59
CA CYS A 69 -3.42 -2.81 -0.98
C CYS A 69 -4.31 -2.21 -2.07
N GLN A 70 -5.26 -1.35 -1.69
CA GLN A 70 -6.12 -0.65 -2.64
C GLN A 70 -5.31 0.23 -3.60
N ALA A 71 -4.33 1.00 -3.09
CA ALA A 71 -3.51 1.87 -3.91
C ALA A 71 -2.77 1.09 -5.01
N GLY A 72 -2.20 -0.08 -4.66
CA GLY A 72 -1.53 -0.95 -5.62
C GLY A 72 -2.46 -1.49 -6.69
N MET A 73 -3.72 -1.76 -6.36
CA MET A 73 -4.71 -2.28 -7.30
C MET A 73 -5.25 -1.18 -8.23
N ILE A 74 -5.77 -0.09 -7.68
CA ILE A 74 -6.46 0.94 -8.47
C ILE A 74 -5.54 1.83 -9.30
N THR A 75 -4.23 1.80 -9.08
CA THR A 75 -3.28 2.66 -9.82
C THR A 75 -2.53 1.94 -10.94
N ARG A 76 -2.78 0.64 -11.16
CA ARG A 76 -2.21 -0.12 -12.28
C ARG A 76 -2.56 0.53 -13.63
N PRO A 77 -1.69 0.34 -14.65
CA PRO A 77 -0.36 -0.26 -14.68
C PRO A 77 0.74 0.66 -14.13
N VAL A 78 1.99 0.15 -14.04
CA VAL A 78 3.17 0.96 -13.70
C VAL A 78 3.54 1.87 -14.85
N ARG A 79 3.80 3.15 -14.56
CA ARG A 79 4.22 4.17 -15.53
C ARG A 79 5.34 5.00 -14.89
N GLU A 80 6.57 4.77 -15.35
CA GLU A 80 7.76 5.47 -14.87
C GLU A 80 7.98 6.77 -15.64
N ARG A 81 8.53 7.77 -14.98
CA ARG A 81 9.15 8.93 -15.65
C ARG A 81 10.57 8.55 -16.06
N PRO A 82 11.08 9.08 -17.19
CA PRO A 82 12.49 8.94 -17.54
C PRO A 82 13.40 9.45 -16.41
N ALA A 83 14.46 8.72 -16.07
CA ALA A 83 15.38 9.09 -14.99
C ALA A 83 15.98 10.49 -15.15
N ASP A 84 16.29 10.90 -16.39
CA ASP A 84 16.81 12.24 -16.67
C ASP A 84 15.78 13.36 -16.44
N GLN A 85 14.50 13.07 -16.69
CA GLN A 85 13.41 14.00 -16.33
C GLN A 85 13.29 14.14 -14.82
N VAL A 86 13.31 13.01 -14.08
CA VAL A 86 13.27 13.01 -12.61
C VAL A 86 14.44 13.81 -12.04
N ARG A 87 15.64 13.59 -12.57
CA ARG A 87 16.85 14.32 -12.18
C ARG A 87 16.66 15.84 -12.38
N THR A 88 16.15 16.25 -13.53
CA THR A 88 15.87 17.67 -13.83
C THR A 88 14.84 18.22 -12.84
N MET A 89 13.76 17.47 -12.55
CA MET A 89 12.73 17.87 -11.59
C MET A 89 13.30 18.10 -10.19
N VAL A 90 14.21 17.22 -9.74
CA VAL A 90 14.91 17.34 -8.46
C VAL A 90 15.79 18.58 -8.43
N THR A 91 16.72 18.72 -9.38
CA THR A 91 17.71 19.80 -9.39
C THR A 91 17.04 21.16 -9.53
N GLU A 92 16.11 21.33 -10.49
CA GLU A 92 15.41 22.60 -10.67
C GLU A 92 14.45 22.90 -9.52
N GLY A 93 13.76 21.88 -8.99
CA GLY A 93 12.86 22.05 -7.86
C GLY A 93 13.58 22.55 -6.62
N LEU A 94 14.71 21.92 -6.25
CA LEU A 94 15.53 22.34 -5.10
C LEU A 94 16.05 23.78 -5.27
N ARG A 95 16.55 24.14 -6.46
CA ARG A 95 17.02 25.50 -6.75
C ARG A 95 15.93 26.55 -6.60
N ARG A 96 14.68 26.21 -6.96
CA ARG A 96 13.55 27.17 -6.94
C ARG A 96 12.91 27.29 -5.56
N THR A 97 12.90 26.21 -4.79
CA THR A 97 12.24 26.15 -3.48
C THR A 97 13.17 26.44 -2.31
N GLY A 98 14.46 26.13 -2.47
CA GLY A 98 15.44 26.23 -1.38
C GLY A 98 15.31 25.15 -0.31
N TYR A 99 14.55 24.07 -0.59
CA TYR A 99 14.48 22.92 0.32
C TYR A 99 15.84 22.21 0.43
N ASP A 100 16.13 21.69 1.62
CA ASP A 100 17.30 20.87 1.92
C ASP A 100 16.98 19.36 1.98
N GLU A 101 15.70 18.99 1.72
CA GLU A 101 15.23 17.61 1.61
C GLU A 101 14.42 17.43 0.32
N VAL A 102 14.65 16.29 -0.37
CA VAL A 102 13.81 15.80 -1.45
C VAL A 102 13.27 14.42 -1.15
N ALA A 103 11.97 14.21 -1.33
CA ALA A 103 11.34 12.90 -1.28
C ALA A 103 11.02 12.41 -2.70
N LEU A 104 11.56 11.24 -3.07
CA LEU A 104 11.17 10.53 -4.28
C LEU A 104 9.96 9.68 -3.96
N THR A 105 8.82 10.01 -4.55
CA THR A 105 7.52 9.42 -4.17
C THR A 105 6.98 8.47 -5.22
N SER A 106 6.52 7.32 -4.76
CA SER A 106 5.76 6.30 -5.48
C SER A 106 5.21 5.28 -4.50
N LEU A 107 4.52 4.25 -4.98
CA LEU A 107 4.07 3.13 -4.13
C LEU A 107 5.20 2.13 -3.79
N SER A 108 6.31 2.17 -4.51
CA SER A 108 7.45 1.27 -4.30
C SER A 108 8.72 1.90 -4.89
N THR A 109 9.23 2.95 -4.26
CA THR A 109 10.26 3.81 -4.84
C THR A 109 11.56 3.06 -5.19
N ALA A 110 11.91 2.02 -4.44
CA ALA A 110 13.07 1.19 -4.75
C ALA A 110 12.92 0.36 -6.04
N ASP A 111 11.70 0.16 -6.53
CA ASP A 111 11.43 -0.52 -7.81
C ASP A 111 11.60 0.40 -9.04
N PHE A 112 11.90 1.68 -8.84
CA PHE A 112 12.15 2.62 -9.94
C PHE A 112 13.46 2.27 -10.66
N SER A 113 13.40 2.07 -11.99
CA SER A 113 14.52 1.60 -12.81
C SER A 113 15.76 2.52 -12.78
N GLY A 114 15.58 3.81 -12.50
CA GLY A 114 16.64 4.81 -12.44
C GLY A 114 17.03 5.24 -11.03
N ILE A 115 16.64 4.52 -9.99
CA ILE A 115 16.73 5.01 -8.59
C ILE A 115 18.18 5.36 -8.19
N GLU A 116 19.15 4.49 -8.44
CA GLU A 116 20.55 4.71 -8.05
C GLU A 116 21.12 5.98 -8.73
N LYS A 117 20.86 6.15 -10.03
CA LYS A 117 21.31 7.31 -10.80
C LYS A 117 20.71 8.61 -10.29
N VAL A 118 19.42 8.61 -9.94
CA VAL A 118 18.72 9.80 -9.43
C VAL A 118 19.21 10.15 -8.03
N VAL A 119 19.34 9.17 -7.13
CA VAL A 119 19.82 9.38 -5.76
C VAL A 119 21.27 9.89 -5.78
N ALA A 120 22.14 9.26 -6.55
CA ALA A 120 23.55 9.69 -6.68
C ALA A 120 23.67 11.14 -7.19
N THR A 121 22.84 11.54 -8.17
CA THR A 121 22.83 12.91 -8.68
C THR A 121 22.31 13.92 -7.64
N ALA A 122 21.23 13.59 -6.92
CA ALA A 122 20.67 14.47 -5.90
C ALA A 122 21.65 14.74 -4.74
N VAL A 123 22.49 13.74 -4.41
CA VAL A 123 23.49 13.85 -3.34
C VAL A 123 24.77 14.57 -3.82
N ALA A 124 25.12 14.47 -5.13
CA ALA A 124 26.36 14.99 -5.68
C ALA A 124 26.26 16.41 -6.28
N ASP A 125 25.07 17.04 -6.28
CA ASP A 125 24.86 18.37 -6.87
C ASP A 125 25.48 19.45 -5.99
N ASP A 126 26.67 19.97 -6.39
CA ASP A 126 27.38 21.04 -5.70
C ASP A 126 26.59 22.36 -5.61
N VAL A 127 25.56 22.52 -6.43
CA VAL A 127 24.76 23.75 -6.49
C VAL A 127 23.68 23.78 -5.40
N CYS A 128 23.19 22.63 -4.98
CA CYS A 128 22.13 22.51 -3.96
C CYS A 128 22.68 22.25 -2.55
N GLY A 129 23.99 22.07 -2.37
CA GLY A 129 24.60 21.73 -1.08
C GLY A 129 24.30 20.31 -0.63
N GLN A 130 24.40 20.06 0.67
CA GLN A 130 24.06 18.74 1.24
C GLN A 130 22.54 18.56 1.34
N VAL A 131 21.93 17.98 0.31
CA VAL A 131 20.50 17.67 0.28
C VAL A 131 20.24 16.29 0.85
N SER A 132 19.25 16.18 1.74
CA SER A 132 18.75 14.92 2.25
C SER A 132 17.81 14.26 1.24
N VAL A 133 18.04 12.97 0.94
CA VAL A 133 17.13 12.20 0.06
C VAL A 133 16.30 11.24 0.90
N SER A 134 14.99 11.39 0.82
CA SER A 134 14.00 10.54 1.48
C SER A 134 13.35 9.59 0.47
N LEU A 135 13.33 8.30 0.80
CA LEU A 135 12.66 7.26 0.04
C LEU A 135 11.56 6.66 0.92
N PRO A 136 10.36 7.25 0.97
CA PRO A 136 9.33 6.88 1.94
C PRO A 136 8.75 5.48 1.74
N SER A 137 8.86 4.91 0.54
CA SER A 137 8.28 3.60 0.18
C SER A 137 9.38 2.62 -0.21
N LEU A 138 10.24 2.27 0.74
CA LEU A 138 11.28 1.27 0.56
C LEU A 138 10.74 -0.14 0.79
N ARG A 139 10.86 -0.98 -0.21
CA ARG A 139 10.64 -2.42 -0.06
C ARG A 139 11.91 -3.11 0.44
N VAL A 140 11.71 -4.18 1.19
CA VAL A 140 12.77 -4.97 1.79
C VAL A 140 13.67 -5.60 0.72
N ASP A 141 13.06 -6.27 -0.27
CA ASP A 141 13.70 -6.99 -1.36
C ASP A 141 14.44 -6.10 -2.39
N ALA A 142 14.18 -4.79 -2.37
CA ALA A 142 14.82 -3.82 -3.26
C ALA A 142 15.82 -2.88 -2.53
N PHE A 143 16.01 -3.07 -1.21
CA PHE A 143 16.93 -2.27 -0.41
C PHE A 143 18.35 -2.84 -0.47
N THR A 144 19.22 -2.23 -1.28
CA THR A 144 20.60 -2.65 -1.44
C THR A 144 21.56 -1.87 -0.55
N VAL A 145 22.76 -2.43 -0.31
CA VAL A 145 23.86 -1.73 0.38
C VAL A 145 24.21 -0.43 -0.34
N GLY A 146 24.14 -0.42 -1.69
CA GLY A 146 24.39 0.77 -2.50
C GLY A 146 23.42 1.90 -2.21
N ILE A 147 22.12 1.61 -2.21
CA ILE A 147 21.07 2.57 -1.87
C ILE A 147 21.24 3.06 -0.42
N ALA A 148 21.52 2.15 0.53
CA ALA A 148 21.77 2.50 1.92
C ALA A 148 22.97 3.46 2.06
N ALA A 149 24.08 3.18 1.37
CA ALA A 149 25.28 4.01 1.41
C ALA A 149 25.04 5.41 0.82
N GLU A 150 24.29 5.52 -0.28
CA GLU A 150 23.96 6.83 -0.87
C GLU A 150 23.06 7.66 0.05
N ILE A 151 22.00 7.08 0.63
CA ILE A 151 21.12 7.76 1.60
C ILE A 151 21.90 8.22 2.84
N GLN A 152 22.90 7.43 3.27
CA GLN A 152 23.69 7.76 4.46
C GLN A 152 24.61 8.96 4.27
N LYS A 153 25.08 9.25 3.04
CA LYS A 153 25.91 10.44 2.75
C LYS A 153 25.19 11.74 3.11
N ALA A 154 23.86 11.73 3.04
CA ALA A 154 23.01 12.82 3.46
C ALA A 154 22.60 12.67 4.95
N ARG A 155 21.56 13.35 5.39
CA ARG A 155 21.02 13.26 6.74
C ARG A 155 20.35 11.91 6.98
N ARG A 156 20.65 11.23 8.10
CA ARG A 156 20.04 9.95 8.46
C ARG A 156 18.54 10.11 8.74
N THR A 157 17.71 9.53 7.89
CA THR A 157 16.27 9.40 8.11
C THR A 157 15.96 8.11 8.89
N GLY A 158 14.79 8.01 9.50
CA GLY A 158 14.32 6.77 10.11
C GLY A 158 14.13 5.68 9.06
N LEU A 159 14.58 4.47 9.33
CA LEU A 159 14.43 3.35 8.42
C LEU A 159 13.21 2.52 8.78
N THR A 160 12.36 2.27 7.78
CA THR A 160 11.12 1.54 7.95
C THR A 160 10.99 0.47 6.88
N PHE A 161 10.68 -0.76 7.29
CA PHE A 161 10.36 -1.88 6.43
C PHE A 161 8.95 -2.38 6.73
N ALA A 162 8.29 -2.94 5.73
CA ALA A 162 6.91 -3.41 5.83
C ALA A 162 6.79 -4.88 5.38
N PRO A 163 7.18 -5.86 6.24
CA PRO A 163 6.90 -7.26 5.96
C PRO A 163 5.41 -7.60 6.00
N GLU A 164 4.60 -6.81 6.69
CA GLU A 164 3.14 -6.85 6.83
C GLU A 164 2.62 -8.05 7.63
N ALA A 165 3.24 -9.24 7.55
CA ALA A 165 2.84 -10.43 8.29
C ALA A 165 4.05 -11.14 8.91
N GLY A 166 3.82 -11.86 10.03
CA GLY A 166 4.85 -12.53 10.79
C GLY A 166 5.38 -13.79 10.11
N SER A 167 4.50 -14.66 9.63
CA SER A 167 4.86 -15.93 9.02
C SER A 167 4.98 -15.84 7.49
N TRP A 168 5.78 -16.74 6.90
CA TRP A 168 5.84 -16.90 5.45
C TRP A 168 4.48 -17.26 4.85
N ARG A 169 3.78 -18.22 5.49
CA ARG A 169 2.43 -18.61 5.09
C ARG A 169 1.51 -17.40 4.93
N LEU A 170 1.44 -16.57 5.95
CA LEU A 170 0.55 -15.40 5.92
C LEU A 170 1.02 -14.34 4.93
N ARG A 171 2.35 -14.21 4.69
CA ARG A 171 2.88 -13.36 3.60
C ARG A 171 2.46 -13.86 2.22
N GLN A 172 2.34 -15.18 2.00
CA GLN A 172 1.77 -15.74 0.77
C GLN A 172 0.28 -15.43 0.65
N VAL A 173 -0.51 -15.59 1.71
CA VAL A 173 -1.94 -15.22 1.74
C VAL A 173 -2.16 -13.77 1.30
N ILE A 174 -1.36 -12.84 1.79
CA ILE A 174 -1.49 -11.41 1.47
C ILE A 174 -0.74 -11.01 0.20
N ASN A 175 -0.13 -11.94 -0.50
CA ASN A 175 0.74 -11.74 -1.66
C ASN A 175 1.87 -10.72 -1.41
N LYS A 176 2.49 -10.82 -0.23
CA LYS A 176 3.69 -10.04 0.14
C LYS A 176 4.90 -10.96 0.15
N LEU A 177 5.35 -11.36 -1.03
CA LEU A 177 6.39 -12.36 -1.25
C LEU A 177 7.79 -11.84 -0.88
N ILE A 178 7.96 -11.49 0.38
CA ILE A 178 9.24 -11.12 1.01
C ILE A 178 9.65 -12.28 1.90
N ASN A 179 10.77 -12.94 1.61
CA ASN A 179 11.29 -13.97 2.48
C ASN A 179 12.00 -13.37 3.70
N GLU A 180 12.40 -14.21 4.63
CA GLU A 180 13.03 -13.77 5.87
C GLU A 180 14.45 -13.30 5.63
N GLU A 181 15.17 -13.96 4.71
CA GLU A 181 16.54 -13.65 4.32
C GLU A 181 16.63 -12.25 3.71
N ASP A 182 15.66 -11.86 2.87
CA ASP A 182 15.58 -10.50 2.32
C ASP A 182 15.45 -9.46 3.44
N LEU A 183 14.58 -9.73 4.42
CA LEU A 183 14.38 -8.83 5.56
C LEU A 183 15.67 -8.70 6.41
N TYR A 184 16.31 -9.82 6.73
CA TYR A 184 17.53 -9.81 7.53
C TYR A 184 18.70 -9.17 6.76
N GLY A 185 18.80 -9.42 5.45
CA GLY A 185 19.78 -8.79 4.57
C GLY A 185 19.60 -7.27 4.50
N ALA A 186 18.36 -6.79 4.35
CA ALA A 186 18.05 -5.35 4.34
C ALA A 186 18.37 -4.69 5.68
N VAL A 187 17.97 -5.32 6.79
CA VAL A 187 18.25 -4.82 8.14
C VAL A 187 19.75 -4.82 8.43
N GLY A 188 20.45 -5.90 8.06
CA GLY A 188 21.92 -6.00 8.18
C GLY A 188 22.65 -4.94 7.37
N SER A 189 22.26 -4.74 6.12
CA SER A 189 22.77 -3.68 5.26
C SER A 189 22.62 -2.30 5.87
N ALA A 190 21.45 -2.03 6.45
CA ALA A 190 21.20 -0.77 7.13
C ALA A 190 22.07 -0.60 8.38
N PHE A 191 22.15 -1.60 9.23
CA PHE A 191 22.91 -1.52 10.47
C PHE A 191 24.43 -1.44 10.18
N SER A 192 24.95 -2.15 9.16
CA SER A 192 26.35 -2.02 8.75
C SER A 192 26.70 -0.60 8.30
N GLN A 193 25.73 0.13 7.75
CA GLN A 193 25.88 1.54 7.36
C GLN A 193 25.58 2.51 8.53
N GLY A 194 25.45 2.03 9.76
CA GLY A 194 25.38 2.83 10.98
C GLY A 194 24.00 3.23 11.46
N TRP A 195 22.90 2.73 10.85
CA TRP A 195 21.59 2.79 11.49
C TRP A 195 21.61 1.96 12.77
N ARG A 196 20.93 2.43 13.79
CA ARG A 196 20.81 1.74 15.08
C ARG A 196 19.37 1.38 15.43
N ARG A 197 18.43 1.81 14.60
CA ARG A 197 16.99 1.63 14.79
C ARG A 197 16.34 1.27 13.48
N ALA A 198 15.50 0.23 13.51
CA ALA A 198 14.62 -0.11 12.43
C ALA A 198 13.17 -0.12 12.93
N LYS A 199 12.23 0.21 12.05
CA LYS A 199 10.80 0.10 12.30
C LYS A 199 10.22 -0.93 11.34
N LEU A 200 9.46 -1.88 11.86
CA LEU A 200 8.80 -2.91 11.07
C LEU A 200 7.29 -2.70 11.15
N TYR A 201 6.64 -2.54 10.00
CA TYR A 201 5.19 -2.48 9.94
C TYR A 201 4.59 -3.86 9.74
N PHE A 202 3.53 -4.13 10.53
CA PHE A 202 2.71 -5.34 10.43
C PHE A 202 1.23 -4.98 10.48
N LEU A 203 0.42 -5.85 9.88
CA LEU A 203 -1.03 -5.87 9.98
C LEU A 203 -1.46 -7.04 10.88
N THR A 204 -2.54 -6.87 11.62
CA THR A 204 -3.21 -7.94 12.37
C THR A 204 -4.69 -7.98 12.04
N GLY A 205 -5.32 -9.15 12.12
CA GLY A 205 -6.68 -9.38 11.65
C GLY A 205 -6.76 -9.70 10.17
N LEU A 206 -5.64 -10.11 9.56
CA LEU A 206 -5.57 -10.53 8.16
C LEU A 206 -6.41 -11.80 7.92
N PRO A 207 -6.91 -12.01 6.69
CA PRO A 207 -7.57 -13.26 6.33
C PRO A 207 -6.72 -14.48 6.68
N THR A 208 -7.33 -15.49 7.28
CA THR A 208 -6.71 -16.76 7.72
C THR A 208 -5.62 -16.65 8.80
N GLU A 209 -5.37 -15.46 9.37
CA GLU A 209 -4.33 -15.26 10.39
C GLU A 209 -4.61 -16.09 11.65
N THR A 210 -3.66 -16.94 12.04
CA THR A 210 -3.66 -17.70 13.29
C THR A 210 -2.88 -16.99 14.40
N ASP A 211 -2.95 -17.53 15.62
CA ASP A 211 -2.17 -17.00 16.75
C ASP A 211 -0.67 -17.23 16.55
N GLU A 212 -0.29 -18.33 15.90
CA GLU A 212 1.10 -18.61 15.53
C GLU A 212 1.63 -17.59 14.54
N ASP A 213 0.84 -17.19 13.54
CA ASP A 213 1.21 -16.13 12.58
C ASP A 213 1.42 -14.79 13.30
N THR A 214 0.54 -14.48 14.25
CA THR A 214 0.66 -13.27 15.08
C THR A 214 1.94 -13.31 15.91
N LEU A 215 2.24 -14.40 16.59
CA LEU A 215 3.44 -14.56 17.42
C LEU A 215 4.73 -14.58 16.60
N ALA A 216 4.69 -15.05 15.35
CA ALA A 216 5.83 -15.02 14.44
C ALA A 216 6.37 -13.60 14.19
N ILE A 217 5.56 -12.56 14.40
CA ILE A 217 6.01 -11.14 14.36
C ILE A 217 7.13 -10.89 15.38
N LEU A 218 7.01 -11.46 16.58
CA LEU A 218 8.01 -11.29 17.63
C LEU A 218 9.33 -11.96 17.25
N GLU A 219 9.25 -13.15 16.66
CA GLU A 219 10.43 -13.89 16.22
C GLU A 219 11.18 -13.19 15.10
N LEU A 220 10.46 -12.63 14.10
CA LEU A 220 11.07 -11.80 13.06
C LEU A 220 11.79 -10.57 13.66
N ALA A 221 11.14 -9.88 14.58
CA ALA A 221 11.74 -8.71 15.23
C ALA A 221 12.98 -9.09 16.06
N ARG A 222 12.94 -10.23 16.77
CA ARG A 222 14.06 -10.76 17.52
C ARG A 222 15.26 -11.05 16.62
N LYS A 223 15.04 -11.78 15.53
CA LYS A 223 16.12 -12.09 14.56
C LYS A 223 16.70 -10.82 13.92
N CYS A 224 15.88 -9.79 13.66
CA CYS A 224 16.39 -8.47 13.25
C CYS A 224 17.28 -7.81 14.31
N ILE A 225 17.00 -8.02 15.61
CA ILE A 225 17.89 -7.57 16.70
C ILE A 225 19.20 -8.37 16.68
N ASP A 226 19.14 -9.70 16.48
CA ASP A 226 20.34 -10.54 16.42
C ASP A 226 21.29 -10.07 15.32
N VAL A 227 20.76 -9.85 14.10
CA VAL A 227 21.52 -9.24 12.99
C VAL A 227 22.08 -7.87 13.36
N GLY A 228 21.31 -7.06 14.05
CA GLY A 228 21.76 -5.74 14.51
C GLY A 228 22.91 -5.81 15.52
N CYS A 229 22.95 -6.84 16.36
CA CYS A 229 24.00 -7.05 17.37
C CYS A 229 25.37 -7.33 16.74
N GLU A 230 25.42 -7.81 15.49
CA GLU A 230 26.66 -7.98 14.74
C GLU A 230 27.34 -6.63 14.44
N HIS A 231 26.59 -5.56 14.38
CA HIS A 231 27.06 -4.22 14.01
C HIS A 231 27.05 -3.21 15.15
N HIS A 232 26.15 -3.38 16.13
CA HIS A 232 25.95 -2.42 17.23
C HIS A 232 25.72 -3.10 18.58
N ARG A 233 26.20 -2.47 19.64
CA ARG A 233 26.05 -2.98 21.01
C ARG A 233 24.59 -3.00 21.50
N SER A 234 23.74 -2.13 20.99
CA SER A 234 22.35 -1.96 21.44
C SER A 234 21.45 -1.54 20.27
N PRO A 235 21.19 -2.43 19.31
CA PRO A 235 20.23 -2.16 18.24
C PRO A 235 18.80 -2.12 18.79
N SER A 236 17.90 -1.45 18.10
CA SER A 236 16.49 -1.40 18.48
C SER A 236 15.59 -1.61 17.27
N VAL A 237 14.59 -2.48 17.44
CA VAL A 237 13.54 -2.72 16.45
C VAL A 237 12.19 -2.35 17.04
N THR A 238 11.44 -1.52 16.31
CA THR A 238 10.08 -1.15 16.72
C THR A 238 9.08 -1.84 15.81
N ILE A 239 8.27 -2.75 16.37
CA ILE A 239 7.07 -3.28 15.73
C ILE A 239 6.01 -2.19 15.76
N SER A 240 5.46 -1.85 14.59
CA SER A 240 4.31 -0.96 14.44
C SER A 240 3.16 -1.76 13.86
N LEU A 241 2.14 -2.03 14.66
CA LEU A 241 1.03 -2.90 14.33
C LEU A 241 -0.22 -2.09 14.00
N GLY A 242 -0.80 -2.33 12.82
CA GLY A 242 -2.09 -1.78 12.39
C GLY A 242 -3.16 -2.87 12.33
N GLY A 243 -4.43 -2.53 12.59
CA GLY A 243 -5.55 -3.41 12.29
C GLY A 243 -5.76 -3.49 10.78
N PHE A 244 -5.95 -4.71 10.24
CA PHE A 244 -6.31 -4.88 8.85
C PHE A 244 -7.72 -4.36 8.59
N VAL A 245 -7.87 -3.60 7.51
CA VAL A 245 -9.14 -3.05 7.04
C VAL A 245 -9.35 -3.45 5.59
N PRO A 246 -10.42 -4.23 5.27
CA PRO A 246 -10.75 -4.57 3.89
C PRO A 246 -11.06 -3.32 3.07
N LYS A 247 -10.48 -3.23 1.88
CA LYS A 247 -10.62 -2.06 1.00
C LYS A 247 -11.35 -2.43 -0.30
N PRO A 248 -12.15 -1.51 -0.89
CA PRO A 248 -12.72 -1.67 -2.22
C PRO A 248 -11.66 -1.96 -3.29
N PHE A 249 -12.04 -2.67 -4.35
CA PHE A 249 -11.17 -3.01 -5.47
C PHE A 249 -9.92 -3.81 -5.10
N THR A 250 -9.97 -4.56 -4.00
CA THR A 250 -8.92 -5.50 -3.61
C THR A 250 -9.50 -6.92 -3.53
N PRO A 251 -8.68 -7.97 -3.67
CA PRO A 251 -9.13 -9.34 -3.43
C PRO A 251 -9.81 -9.53 -2.08
N PHE A 252 -9.41 -8.77 -1.06
CA PHE A 252 -9.96 -8.87 0.29
C PHE A 252 -11.23 -8.03 0.53
N GLN A 253 -11.82 -7.40 -0.50
CA GLN A 253 -13.03 -6.58 -0.35
C GLN A 253 -14.25 -7.35 0.16
N TRP A 254 -14.28 -8.67 -0.01
CA TRP A 254 -15.36 -9.54 0.48
C TRP A 254 -15.15 -10.04 1.91
N PHE A 255 -13.92 -9.94 2.42
CA PHE A 255 -13.59 -10.38 3.77
C PHE A 255 -14.21 -9.45 4.83
N GLY A 256 -14.73 -10.03 5.93
CA GLY A 256 -15.17 -9.27 7.10
C GLY A 256 -13.99 -8.90 7.98
N GLN A 257 -13.92 -7.66 8.43
CA GLN A 257 -12.87 -7.23 9.37
C GLN A 257 -13.02 -7.94 10.72
N ASN A 258 -11.93 -8.20 11.42
CA ASN A 258 -11.98 -8.68 12.79
C ASN A 258 -12.66 -7.66 13.71
N THR A 259 -13.39 -8.16 14.71
CA THR A 259 -13.99 -7.31 15.75
C THR A 259 -12.92 -6.59 16.57
N GLU A 260 -13.30 -5.49 17.22
CA GLU A 260 -12.41 -4.81 18.18
C GLU A 260 -11.85 -5.78 19.23
N THR A 261 -12.71 -6.66 19.77
CA THR A 261 -12.32 -7.65 20.77
C THR A 261 -11.23 -8.59 20.26
N GLU A 262 -11.36 -9.07 19.03
CA GLU A 262 -10.38 -9.97 18.43
C GLU A 262 -9.07 -9.24 18.12
N LEU A 263 -9.12 -8.02 17.58
CA LEU A 263 -7.93 -7.21 17.35
C LEU A 263 -7.18 -6.94 18.67
N ARG A 264 -7.90 -6.60 19.73
CA ARG A 264 -7.30 -6.39 21.06
C ARG A 264 -6.70 -7.67 21.64
N ARG A 265 -7.35 -8.82 21.41
CA ARG A 265 -6.85 -10.12 21.84
C ARG A 265 -5.49 -10.42 21.18
N LYS A 266 -5.38 -10.23 19.86
CA LYS A 266 -4.14 -10.43 19.10
C LYS A 266 -3.03 -9.46 19.54
N ILE A 267 -3.35 -8.18 19.75
CA ILE A 267 -2.41 -7.21 20.34
C ILE A 267 -1.95 -7.69 21.72
N GLY A 268 -2.86 -8.23 22.52
CA GLY A 268 -2.60 -8.82 23.82
C GLY A 268 -1.57 -9.95 23.75
N LEU A 269 -1.73 -10.89 22.80
CA LEU A 269 -0.77 -12.00 22.56
C LEU A 269 0.65 -11.47 22.34
N LEU A 270 0.82 -10.46 21.49
CA LEU A 270 2.16 -9.88 21.24
C LEU A 270 2.72 -9.21 22.48
N ARG A 271 1.91 -8.45 23.22
CA ARG A 271 2.33 -7.78 24.45
C ARG A 271 2.76 -8.77 25.53
N ASP A 272 1.97 -9.83 25.69
CA ASP A 272 2.23 -10.86 26.71
C ASP A 272 3.42 -11.74 26.29
N GLY A 273 3.59 -12.03 25.00
CA GLY A 273 4.78 -12.69 24.45
C GLY A 273 6.06 -11.90 24.71
N LEU A 274 6.05 -10.58 24.49
CA LEU A 274 7.19 -9.72 24.81
C LEU A 274 7.51 -9.71 26.31
N ARG A 275 6.48 -9.67 27.15
CA ARG A 275 6.65 -9.66 28.61
C ARG A 275 7.21 -10.97 29.13
N SER A 276 6.65 -12.10 28.70
CA SER A 276 7.06 -13.44 29.13
C SER A 276 8.44 -13.83 28.61
N GLY A 277 8.80 -13.40 27.39
CA GLY A 277 10.11 -13.67 26.79
C GLY A 277 11.26 -12.84 27.42
N GLY A 278 10.95 -11.77 28.13
CA GLY A 278 11.91 -11.01 28.94
C GLY A 278 13.16 -10.59 28.15
N LYS A 279 14.34 -11.04 28.57
CA LYS A 279 15.65 -10.67 27.97
C LYS A 279 15.77 -11.11 26.50
N THR A 280 15.04 -12.12 26.05
CA THR A 280 15.05 -12.61 24.66
C THR A 280 14.62 -11.54 23.69
N PHE A 281 13.71 -10.65 24.08
CA PHE A 281 13.22 -9.54 23.26
C PHE A 281 13.81 -8.19 23.62
N ASN A 282 14.99 -8.18 24.25
CA ASN A 282 15.65 -6.91 24.57
C ASN A 282 15.94 -6.11 23.28
N GLY A 283 15.57 -4.82 23.29
CA GLY A 283 15.66 -3.96 22.10
C GLY A 283 14.42 -3.95 21.19
N VAL A 284 13.47 -4.88 21.38
CA VAL A 284 12.19 -4.90 20.65
C VAL A 284 11.19 -4.01 21.39
N LYS A 285 10.50 -3.15 20.64
CA LYS A 285 9.41 -2.28 21.12
C LYS A 285 8.14 -2.57 20.32
N LEU A 286 6.99 -2.56 20.98
CA LEU A 286 5.68 -2.72 20.33
C LEU A 286 4.91 -1.40 20.42
N LYS A 287 4.42 -0.95 19.27
CA LYS A 287 3.44 0.13 19.12
C LYS A 287 2.28 -0.38 18.27
N TRP A 288 1.08 0.07 18.58
CA TRP A 288 -0.11 -0.33 17.81
C TRP A 288 -1.08 0.83 17.65
N HIS A 289 -1.92 0.76 16.62
CA HIS A 289 -3.04 1.66 16.39
C HIS A 289 -4.25 1.23 17.22
N ASP A 290 -5.11 2.18 17.57
CA ASP A 290 -6.34 1.88 18.30
C ASP A 290 -7.26 0.98 17.45
N ALA A 291 -7.63 -0.18 17.99
CA ALA A 291 -8.51 -1.13 17.33
C ALA A 291 -9.87 -0.53 16.98
N ARG A 292 -10.40 0.38 17.83
CA ARG A 292 -11.66 1.07 17.59
C ARG A 292 -11.62 2.01 16.40
N ALA A 293 -10.51 2.74 16.24
CA ALA A 293 -10.29 3.58 15.06
C ALA A 293 -10.24 2.74 13.78
N SER A 294 -9.61 1.54 13.82
CA SER A 294 -9.61 0.61 12.70
C SER A 294 -11.02 0.09 12.35
N VAL A 295 -11.91 -0.07 13.34
CA VAL A 295 -13.32 -0.46 13.10
C VAL A 295 -14.08 0.66 12.39
N VAL A 296 -13.91 1.92 12.81
CA VAL A 296 -14.54 3.06 12.13
C VAL A 296 -13.98 3.25 10.72
N GLU A 297 -12.68 3.03 10.51
CA GLU A 297 -12.08 2.99 9.17
C GLU A 297 -12.73 1.89 8.30
N GLY A 298 -13.00 0.71 8.86
CA GLY A 298 -13.72 -0.37 8.20
C GLY A 298 -15.15 0.01 7.83
N LEU A 299 -15.84 0.74 8.70
CA LEU A 299 -17.16 1.27 8.43
C LEU A 299 -17.16 2.16 7.17
N PHE A 300 -16.22 3.10 7.05
CA PHE A 300 -16.10 3.96 5.87
C PHE A 300 -15.62 3.22 4.63
N SER A 301 -14.69 2.29 4.78
CA SER A 301 -14.19 1.50 3.65
C SER A 301 -15.24 0.60 3.02
N ARG A 302 -16.18 0.11 3.79
CA ARG A 302 -17.14 -0.91 3.37
C ARG A 302 -18.58 -0.40 3.28
N GLY A 303 -18.80 0.83 3.73
CA GLY A 303 -20.12 1.44 3.85
C GLY A 303 -20.72 1.90 2.53
N ASP A 304 -21.97 2.29 2.59
CA ASP A 304 -22.73 2.87 1.49
C ASP A 304 -23.18 4.30 1.81
N ARG A 305 -23.94 4.90 0.91
CA ARG A 305 -24.38 6.30 1.04
C ARG A 305 -25.24 6.61 2.26
N ARG A 306 -25.85 5.60 2.92
CA ARG A 306 -26.64 5.79 4.15
C ARG A 306 -25.78 6.29 5.30
N LEU A 307 -24.46 6.03 5.25
CA LEU A 307 -23.51 6.57 6.22
C LEU A 307 -23.42 8.10 6.21
N GLY A 308 -23.92 8.77 5.16
CA GLY A 308 -24.01 10.24 5.15
C GLY A 308 -24.84 10.78 6.31
N ALA A 309 -25.99 10.16 6.61
CA ALA A 309 -26.83 10.51 7.75
C ALA A 309 -26.13 10.20 9.10
N VAL A 310 -25.38 9.11 9.16
CA VAL A 310 -24.61 8.74 10.36
C VAL A 310 -23.52 9.78 10.64
N ILE A 311 -22.78 10.23 9.61
CA ILE A 311 -21.75 11.26 9.75
C ILE A 311 -22.36 12.57 10.27
N GLU A 312 -23.49 12.98 9.69
CA GLU A 312 -24.20 14.19 10.12
C GLU A 312 -24.69 14.07 11.57
N ASP A 313 -25.17 12.89 11.96
CA ASP A 313 -25.62 12.62 13.33
C ASP A 313 -24.44 12.68 14.32
N VAL A 314 -23.30 12.07 14.00
CA VAL A 314 -22.07 12.15 14.82
C VAL A 314 -21.64 13.61 14.99
N TRP A 315 -21.60 14.38 13.89
CA TRP A 315 -21.25 15.80 13.95
C TRP A 315 -22.22 16.61 14.81
N ARG A 316 -23.53 16.41 14.66
CA ARG A 316 -24.57 17.10 15.47
C ARG A 316 -24.46 16.78 16.96
N ASN A 317 -23.92 15.61 17.31
CA ASN A 317 -23.68 15.19 18.69
C ASN A 317 -22.25 15.51 19.19
N GLY A 318 -21.55 16.45 18.52
CA GLY A 318 -20.26 16.98 18.98
C GLY A 318 -19.03 16.19 18.51
N GLY A 319 -19.21 15.21 17.61
CA GLY A 319 -18.10 14.41 17.06
C GLY A 319 -17.31 15.20 16.01
N VAL A 320 -16.36 16.01 16.47
CA VAL A 320 -15.38 16.74 15.64
C VAL A 320 -14.00 16.19 15.86
N PHE A 321 -13.13 16.28 14.86
CA PHE A 321 -11.75 15.79 14.92
C PHE A 321 -11.60 14.33 15.37
N GLN A 322 -12.51 13.46 14.92
CA GLN A 322 -12.59 12.06 15.33
C GLN A 322 -11.40 11.20 14.88
N GLU A 323 -10.50 11.72 14.05
CA GLU A 323 -9.24 11.07 13.69
C GLU A 323 -8.16 11.24 14.78
N TRP A 324 -8.30 12.24 15.65
CA TRP A 324 -7.34 12.52 16.72
C TRP A 324 -7.69 11.72 17.97
N SER A 325 -6.71 11.01 18.50
CA SER A 325 -6.91 10.08 19.63
C SER A 325 -7.56 10.72 20.86
N GLU A 326 -7.30 12.01 21.11
CA GLU A 326 -7.86 12.79 22.22
C GLU A 326 -9.32 13.20 22.00
N HIS A 327 -9.82 13.14 20.77
CA HIS A 327 -11.20 13.48 20.41
C HIS A 327 -12.00 12.27 19.97
N PHE A 328 -11.35 11.13 19.75
CA PHE A 328 -11.97 9.93 19.23
C PHE A 328 -12.88 9.26 20.26
N ASP A 329 -14.16 9.09 19.91
CA ASP A 329 -15.14 8.38 20.71
C ASP A 329 -15.99 7.45 19.83
N ILE A 330 -15.75 6.14 19.95
CA ILE A 330 -16.51 5.13 19.17
C ILE A 330 -18.00 5.11 19.51
N SER A 331 -18.37 5.48 20.74
CA SER A 331 -19.78 5.47 21.16
C SER A 331 -20.65 6.44 20.37
N LEU A 332 -20.07 7.55 19.88
CA LEU A 332 -20.78 8.48 18.99
C LEU A 332 -21.18 7.78 17.68
N TRP A 333 -20.29 6.94 17.13
CA TRP A 333 -20.52 6.19 15.89
C TRP A 333 -21.55 5.07 16.11
N GLU A 334 -21.40 4.28 17.17
CA GLU A 334 -22.33 3.19 17.50
C GLU A 334 -23.75 3.72 17.74
N ASN A 335 -23.88 4.80 18.52
CA ASN A 335 -25.17 5.44 18.77
C ASN A 335 -25.79 6.04 17.52
N ALA A 336 -24.98 6.68 16.65
CA ALA A 336 -25.46 7.24 15.40
C ALA A 336 -25.91 6.14 14.42
N LEU A 337 -25.18 5.04 14.32
CA LEU A 337 -25.59 3.87 13.54
C LEU A 337 -26.93 3.34 14.03
N ALA A 338 -27.07 3.11 15.33
CA ALA A 338 -28.32 2.60 15.93
C ALA A 338 -29.51 3.53 15.66
N ARG A 339 -29.34 4.85 15.80
CA ARG A 339 -30.43 5.84 15.52
C ARG A 339 -30.84 5.84 14.04
N ASN A 340 -29.91 5.50 13.14
CA ASN A 340 -30.16 5.40 11.69
C ASN A 340 -30.54 3.97 11.24
N GLY A 341 -30.80 3.04 12.17
CA GLY A 341 -31.19 1.66 11.87
C GLY A 341 -30.05 0.84 11.19
N LEU A 342 -28.79 1.21 11.39
CA LEU A 342 -27.61 0.58 10.80
C LEU A 342 -26.72 -0.06 11.87
N SER A 343 -25.79 -0.94 11.48
CA SER A 343 -24.92 -1.64 12.43
C SER A 343 -23.51 -1.86 11.91
N LEU A 344 -22.54 -1.98 12.84
CA LEU A 344 -21.18 -2.41 12.52
C LEU A 344 -21.15 -3.85 12.01
N ASP A 345 -22.01 -4.74 12.53
CA ASP A 345 -22.08 -6.13 12.08
C ASP A 345 -22.37 -6.23 10.59
N TRP A 346 -23.28 -5.41 10.08
CA TRP A 346 -23.64 -5.39 8.67
C TRP A 346 -22.51 -4.86 7.79
N TYR A 347 -21.92 -3.73 8.16
CA TYR A 347 -20.92 -3.08 7.31
C TYR A 347 -19.54 -3.65 7.47
N VAL A 348 -19.10 -3.93 8.70
CA VAL A 348 -17.68 -4.16 9.03
C VAL A 348 -17.37 -5.65 9.17
N TYR A 349 -18.15 -6.39 9.94
CA TYR A 349 -17.72 -7.70 10.43
C TYR A 349 -18.14 -8.86 9.55
N ARG A 350 -19.24 -8.75 8.80
CA ARG A 350 -19.68 -9.85 7.95
C ARG A 350 -18.81 -10.04 6.71
N HIS A 351 -18.68 -11.28 6.27
CA HIS A 351 -18.21 -11.60 4.92
C HIS A 351 -19.29 -11.25 3.89
N ARG A 352 -18.86 -10.86 2.70
CA ARG A 352 -19.73 -10.64 1.54
C ARG A 352 -19.54 -11.76 0.54
N THR A 353 -20.53 -12.02 -0.29
CA THR A 353 -20.47 -13.02 -1.37
C THR A 353 -20.12 -12.37 -2.70
N HIS A 354 -19.65 -13.18 -3.65
CA HIS A 354 -19.26 -12.69 -4.98
C HIS A 354 -20.41 -12.05 -5.76
N ASP A 355 -21.62 -12.60 -5.64
CA ASP A 355 -22.84 -12.16 -6.33
C ASP A 355 -23.53 -10.96 -5.66
N GLU A 356 -23.02 -10.52 -4.52
CA GLU A 356 -23.54 -9.33 -3.83
C GLU A 356 -23.16 -8.06 -4.60
N VAL A 357 -24.13 -7.15 -4.74
CA VAL A 357 -23.86 -5.80 -5.26
C VAL A 357 -23.11 -4.99 -4.21
N LEU A 358 -21.91 -4.60 -4.53
CA LEU A 358 -21.07 -3.81 -3.63
C LEU A 358 -21.33 -2.31 -3.80
N PRO A 359 -21.22 -1.49 -2.75
CA PRO A 359 -21.48 -0.06 -2.83
C PRO A 359 -20.67 0.70 -3.88
N TRP A 360 -19.58 0.11 -4.36
CA TRP A 360 -18.67 0.68 -5.36
C TRP A 360 -18.74 0.01 -6.73
N ASP A 361 -19.64 -0.95 -6.96
CA ASP A 361 -19.72 -1.69 -8.25
C ASP A 361 -20.09 -0.79 -9.45
N HIS A 362 -20.64 0.40 -9.21
CA HIS A 362 -20.85 1.42 -10.24
C HIS A 362 -19.60 2.23 -10.58
N LEU A 363 -18.45 1.94 -9.96
CA LEU A 363 -17.15 2.55 -10.23
C LEU A 363 -16.23 1.49 -10.83
N SER A 364 -15.44 1.85 -11.84
CA SER A 364 -14.43 0.96 -12.40
C SER A 364 -13.03 1.47 -12.09
N ALA A 365 -12.22 0.64 -11.44
CA ALA A 365 -10.79 0.83 -11.32
C ALA A 365 -10.01 0.21 -12.49
N GLY A 366 -10.69 -0.31 -13.51
CA GLY A 366 -10.10 -1.05 -14.62
C GLY A 366 -9.68 -2.47 -14.26
N LEU A 367 -10.21 -3.02 -13.18
CA LEU A 367 -9.94 -4.38 -12.74
C LEU A 367 -11.19 -5.25 -12.96
N HIS A 368 -10.99 -6.46 -13.45
CA HIS A 368 -12.08 -7.43 -13.55
C HIS A 368 -12.47 -7.95 -12.15
N LYS A 369 -13.77 -7.94 -11.84
CA LYS A 369 -14.30 -8.45 -10.57
C LYS A 369 -13.95 -9.92 -10.36
N ASP A 370 -14.02 -10.70 -11.44
CA ASP A 370 -13.69 -12.14 -11.42
C ASP A 370 -12.19 -12.39 -11.15
N PHE A 371 -11.30 -11.52 -11.66
CA PHE A 371 -9.87 -11.58 -11.29
C PHE A 371 -9.69 -11.37 -9.79
N LEU A 372 -10.31 -10.33 -9.21
CA LEU A 372 -10.20 -10.06 -7.77
C LEU A 372 -10.76 -11.21 -6.94
N TRP A 373 -11.85 -11.84 -7.41
CA TRP A 373 -12.45 -12.99 -6.74
C TRP A 373 -11.58 -14.24 -6.83
N GLN A 374 -10.99 -14.51 -7.99
CA GLN A 374 -10.07 -15.63 -8.15
C GLN A 374 -8.83 -15.44 -7.25
N ASP A 375 -8.26 -14.23 -7.25
CA ASP A 375 -7.11 -13.91 -6.40
C ASP A 375 -7.44 -13.98 -4.89
N TRP A 376 -8.71 -13.73 -4.51
CA TRP A 376 -9.21 -14.04 -3.16
C TRP A 376 -9.19 -15.54 -2.86
N ARG A 377 -9.61 -16.38 -3.80
CA ARG A 377 -9.58 -17.84 -3.65
C ARG A 377 -8.15 -18.36 -3.57
N ASP A 378 -7.28 -17.87 -4.46
CA ASP A 378 -5.85 -18.20 -4.44
C ASP A 378 -5.18 -17.83 -3.10
N ALA A 379 -5.66 -16.76 -2.46
CA ALA A 379 -5.21 -16.40 -1.11
C ALA A 379 -5.57 -17.46 -0.07
N LEU A 380 -6.76 -18.06 -0.15
CA LEU A 380 -7.18 -19.14 0.76
C LEU A 380 -6.35 -20.42 0.55
N ASP A 381 -5.90 -20.65 -0.68
CA ASP A 381 -5.03 -21.76 -1.06
C ASP A 381 -3.53 -21.43 -0.88
N GLU A 382 -3.20 -20.26 -0.30
CA GLU A 382 -1.83 -19.78 -0.04
C GLU A 382 -0.98 -19.63 -1.32
N VAL A 383 -1.63 -19.49 -2.46
CA VAL A 383 -0.97 -19.31 -3.77
C VAL A 383 -0.67 -17.84 -4.00
N GLY A 384 0.61 -17.49 -4.20
CA GLY A 384 1.05 -16.14 -4.54
C GLY A 384 1.00 -15.87 -6.04
N LEU A 385 0.82 -14.59 -6.42
CA LEU A 385 0.99 -14.09 -7.77
C LEU A 385 2.30 -13.31 -7.87
N GLU A 386 3.10 -13.63 -8.88
CA GLU A 386 4.35 -12.92 -9.15
C GLU A 386 4.11 -11.53 -9.78
N ASP A 387 5.15 -10.71 -9.85
CA ASP A 387 5.09 -9.37 -10.45
C ASP A 387 4.94 -9.46 -11.97
N CYS A 388 3.80 -9.02 -12.50
CA CYS A 388 3.49 -9.09 -13.94
C CYS A 388 4.37 -8.21 -14.84
N ARG A 389 5.31 -7.43 -14.30
CA ARG A 389 6.37 -6.79 -15.11
C ARG A 389 7.37 -7.80 -15.65
N TRP A 390 7.54 -8.94 -14.97
CA TRP A 390 8.58 -9.92 -15.21
C TRP A 390 8.05 -11.31 -15.55
N THR A 391 6.76 -11.52 -15.37
CA THR A 391 6.06 -12.78 -15.64
C THR A 391 4.96 -12.59 -16.67
N PRO A 392 4.40 -13.66 -17.26
CA PRO A 392 3.26 -13.55 -18.17
C PRO A 392 2.09 -12.83 -17.52
N CYS A 393 1.36 -12.05 -18.32
CA CYS A 393 0.17 -11.35 -17.87
C CYS A 393 -0.91 -12.33 -17.43
N TYR A 394 -1.52 -12.09 -16.26
CA TYR A 394 -2.66 -12.85 -15.73
C TYR A 394 -3.99 -12.11 -15.91
N ASP A 395 -4.05 -11.19 -16.86
CA ASP A 395 -5.23 -10.46 -17.32
C ASP A 395 -6.14 -9.91 -16.19
N CYS A 396 -5.56 -9.07 -15.34
CA CYS A 396 -6.34 -8.40 -14.30
C CYS A 396 -7.31 -7.31 -14.84
N GLY A 397 -7.23 -6.95 -16.14
CA GLY A 397 -8.00 -5.90 -16.78
C GLY A 397 -7.33 -4.53 -16.84
N ALA A 398 -6.37 -4.24 -15.95
CA ALA A 398 -5.83 -2.89 -15.78
C ALA A 398 -5.10 -2.32 -17.00
N CYS A 399 -4.47 -3.15 -17.81
CA CYS A 399 -3.81 -2.76 -19.06
C CYS A 399 -4.80 -2.81 -20.23
N THR A 400 -5.45 -3.94 -20.41
CA THR A 400 -6.38 -4.21 -21.54
C THR A 400 -7.58 -3.27 -21.54
N GLY A 401 -8.17 -3.00 -20.37
CA GLY A 401 -9.33 -2.10 -20.23
C GLY A 401 -9.06 -0.64 -20.63
N TYR A 402 -7.80 -0.20 -20.57
CA TYR A 402 -7.41 1.17 -20.95
C TYR A 402 -6.55 1.25 -22.20
N GLY A 403 -6.21 0.11 -22.82
CA GLY A 403 -5.32 0.06 -23.99
C GLY A 403 -3.93 0.64 -23.69
N ILE A 404 -3.42 0.42 -22.49
CA ILE A 404 -2.11 0.89 -22.04
C ILE A 404 -1.30 -0.28 -21.47
N GLU A 405 0.01 -0.14 -21.50
CA GLU A 405 0.95 -1.13 -20.98
C GLU A 405 1.81 -0.55 -19.85
N HIS A 406 2.62 -1.39 -19.22
CA HIS A 406 3.64 -0.92 -18.29
C HIS A 406 4.69 -0.11 -19.03
N ILE A 407 5.01 1.07 -18.50
CA ILE A 407 6.14 1.89 -18.94
C ILE A 407 7.23 1.75 -17.88
N VAL A 408 8.24 0.95 -18.18
CA VAL A 408 9.39 0.67 -17.33
C VAL A 408 10.66 0.95 -18.13
N ALA A 409 11.55 1.76 -17.59
CA ALA A 409 12.77 2.18 -18.29
C ALA A 409 13.80 1.05 -18.46
N SER A 410 13.72 -0.02 -17.65
CA SER A 410 14.56 -1.23 -17.74
C SER A 410 13.69 -2.47 -17.81
N ALA A 411 13.97 -3.33 -18.78
CA ALA A 411 13.35 -4.65 -18.91
C ALA A 411 14.05 -5.74 -18.09
N VAL A 412 15.06 -5.39 -17.27
CA VAL A 412 15.83 -6.36 -16.48
C VAL A 412 15.24 -6.41 -15.06
N PRO A 413 14.84 -7.59 -14.56
CA PRO A 413 14.42 -7.76 -13.18
C PRO A 413 15.51 -7.31 -12.20
N PRO A 414 15.16 -6.70 -11.05
CA PRO A 414 16.17 -6.39 -10.03
C PRO A 414 16.85 -7.68 -9.55
N ALA A 415 18.18 -7.63 -9.41
CA ALA A 415 18.95 -8.74 -8.86
C ALA A 415 18.55 -8.93 -7.38
N GLY A 416 17.90 -10.05 -7.05
CA GLY A 416 17.54 -10.38 -5.67
C GLY A 416 16.11 -10.94 -5.47
N GLY A 417 15.27 -10.99 -6.50
CA GLY A 417 13.99 -11.69 -6.42
C GLY A 417 14.23 -13.21 -6.39
N SER A 418 13.81 -13.89 -5.31
CA SER A 418 13.84 -15.36 -5.24
C SER A 418 13.06 -15.93 -6.42
N GLN A 419 13.78 -16.53 -7.38
CA GLN A 419 13.15 -17.36 -8.40
C GLN A 419 12.58 -18.59 -7.69
N GLY A 420 11.26 -18.66 -7.57
CA GLY A 420 10.58 -19.91 -7.31
C GLY A 420 11.03 -20.91 -8.37
N THR A 421 11.48 -22.09 -7.95
CA THR A 421 11.97 -23.18 -8.81
C THR A 421 10.84 -23.74 -9.66
N GLY A 422 10.47 -23.00 -10.71
CA GLY A 422 9.68 -23.47 -11.83
C GLY A 422 10.55 -23.36 -13.07
N GLN A 423 10.93 -24.48 -13.65
CA GLN A 423 11.69 -24.55 -14.90
C GLN A 423 10.95 -23.76 -15.99
N ALA A 424 11.42 -22.57 -16.30
CA ALA A 424 11.03 -21.84 -17.50
C ALA A 424 11.98 -22.23 -18.64
N SER A 425 11.46 -22.98 -19.59
CA SER A 425 12.10 -23.20 -20.88
C SER A 425 12.02 -21.91 -21.73
N GLY A 426 13.17 -21.40 -22.08
CA GLY A 426 13.56 -20.77 -23.34
C GLY A 426 12.84 -19.51 -23.82
N ASN A 427 13.60 -18.42 -23.83
CA ASN A 427 13.67 -17.34 -24.84
C ASN A 427 12.42 -16.99 -25.66
N ASN A 428 11.90 -15.75 -25.44
CA ASN A 428 11.84 -14.75 -26.54
C ASN A 428 11.17 -13.49 -26.00
N ALA A 429 11.94 -12.44 -25.83
CA ALA A 429 11.41 -11.08 -25.76
C ALA A 429 10.86 -10.76 -27.15
N VAL A 430 9.54 -10.73 -27.28
CA VAL A 430 8.86 -10.21 -28.46
C VAL A 430 8.71 -8.72 -28.28
N PRO A 431 9.24 -7.85 -29.15
CA PRO A 431 8.91 -6.45 -29.13
C PRO A 431 7.47 -6.30 -29.61
N VAL A 432 6.56 -5.89 -28.71
CA VAL A 432 5.19 -5.62 -29.05
C VAL A 432 5.11 -4.26 -29.73
N THR A 433 4.82 -4.29 -31.01
CA THR A 433 4.57 -3.11 -31.83
C THR A 433 3.18 -2.55 -31.47
N LEU A 434 3.10 -1.27 -31.14
CA LEU A 434 1.86 -0.55 -30.91
C LEU A 434 0.96 -0.63 -32.15
N SER A 435 -0.15 -1.35 -32.06
CA SER A 435 -1.22 -1.26 -33.05
C SER A 435 -2.21 -0.18 -32.62
N THR A 436 -2.19 0.94 -33.31
CA THR A 436 -3.26 1.95 -33.25
C THR A 436 -4.45 1.45 -34.07
N GLY A 437 -5.26 0.59 -33.48
CA GLY A 437 -6.56 0.20 -34.09
C GLY A 437 -7.66 1.16 -33.64
N PRO A 438 -8.59 1.53 -34.54
CA PRO A 438 -9.68 2.42 -34.23
C PRO A 438 -10.68 1.78 -33.26
N ARG A 439 -11.16 2.55 -32.30
CA ARG A 439 -12.25 2.17 -31.40
C ARG A 439 -13.48 1.82 -32.24
N VAL A 440 -14.00 0.62 -32.05
CA VAL A 440 -15.31 0.26 -32.51
C VAL A 440 -16.36 0.87 -31.58
N PRO A 441 -17.28 1.72 -32.03
CA PRO A 441 -18.38 2.19 -31.21
C PRO A 441 -19.30 1.02 -30.87
N ALA A 442 -19.73 0.89 -29.62
CA ALA A 442 -20.73 -0.07 -29.20
C ALA A 442 -21.98 0.09 -30.06
N GLY A 443 -22.31 -0.93 -30.82
CA GLY A 443 -23.43 -0.92 -31.72
C GLY A 443 -24.75 -0.82 -30.98
N ALA A 444 -25.56 0.12 -31.41
CA ALA A 444 -27.00 0.07 -31.23
C ALA A 444 -27.54 -1.17 -31.96
N GLY A 445 -28.09 -2.09 -31.19
CA GLY A 445 -28.82 -3.24 -31.69
C GLY A 445 -30.24 -3.22 -31.13
N SER A 446 -31.15 -3.13 -32.02
CA SER A 446 -32.62 -3.15 -31.94
C SER A 446 -33.23 -4.06 -30.88
#